data_ea616a571b05c2e5083c337ca7e7be06
#
_entry.id   ea616a571b05c2e5083c337ca7e7be06
#
_cell.length_a   1.000
_cell.length_b   1.000
_cell.length_c   1.000
_cell.angle_alpha   90.00
_cell.angle_beta   90.00
_cell.angle_gamma   90.00
#
_symmetry.space_group_name_H-M   'P 1'
#
loop_
_entity.id
_entity.type
_entity.pdbx_description
1 polymer ?
#
loop_
_entity_poly.entity_id
_entity_poly.type
_entity_poly.pdbx_seq_one_letter_code
_entity_poly.pdbx_strand_id
1 'polypeptide(L)'
;TGLHKSTVHRLLTSMCMRGYVQRDAETSMYRAGMRLCEMSSYIVDNLDVVDRARAVLERLGRETDETVHLVMRDERDVVYIHKIDGGNSAIRMFSRIGMRLPLYCTGVGKAILATWPRSEVRAVWEASDVYAWTENTITDEEAFFREIDKVRQLGYALDNEENEVGVRCIA
;
A
#
# COMPACT_ATOMS: atom_id res chain seq x y z
N THR A 1 0.57 -2.81 23.05
CA THR A 1 0.87 -1.35 23.21
C THR A 1 1.82 -1.07 24.36
N GLY A 2 2.04 -1.99 25.32
CA GLY A 2 2.84 -1.76 26.53
C GLY A 2 2.29 -0.69 27.50
N LEU A 3 1.13 -0.10 27.19
CA LEU A 3 0.52 0.94 28.03
C LEU A 3 -0.31 0.33 29.17
N HIS A 4 -0.36 1.01 30.31
CA HIS A 4 -1.21 0.62 31.43
C HIS A 4 -2.69 0.71 31.04
N LYS A 5 -3.52 -0.24 31.53
CA LYS A 5 -4.95 -0.38 31.19
C LYS A 5 -5.75 0.93 31.35
N SER A 6 -5.49 1.70 32.40
CA SER A 6 -6.15 2.99 32.64
C SER A 6 -5.82 4.04 31.58
N THR A 7 -4.56 4.05 31.09
CA THR A 7 -4.12 4.96 30.01
C THR A 7 -4.81 4.60 28.69
N VAL A 8 -4.86 3.31 28.35
CA VAL A 8 -5.58 2.83 27.15
C VAL A 8 -7.05 3.21 27.22
N HIS A 9 -7.71 3.01 28.36
CA HIS A 9 -9.11 3.37 28.55
C HIS A 9 -9.36 4.87 28.37
N ARG A 10 -8.52 5.73 28.93
CA ARG A 10 -8.63 7.20 28.76
C ARG A 10 -8.47 7.62 27.31
N LEU A 11 -7.49 7.04 26.58
CA LEU A 11 -7.28 7.31 25.16
C LEU A 11 -8.50 6.89 24.34
N LEU A 12 -8.99 5.66 24.52
CA LEU A 12 -10.17 5.15 23.80
C LEU A 12 -11.42 6.00 24.11
N THR A 13 -11.63 6.41 25.36
CA THR A 13 -12.73 7.30 25.73
C THR A 13 -12.63 8.63 24.97
N SER A 14 -11.46 9.25 24.95
CA SER A 14 -11.23 10.50 24.20
C SER A 14 -11.47 10.35 22.70
N MET A 15 -11.03 9.22 22.11
CA MET A 15 -11.27 8.91 20.70
C MET A 15 -12.75 8.67 20.40
N CYS A 16 -13.48 8.01 21.32
CA CYS A 16 -14.92 7.82 21.20
C CYS A 16 -15.68 9.16 21.23
N MET A 17 -15.34 10.05 22.17
CA MET A 17 -15.95 11.38 22.27
C MET A 17 -15.78 12.22 21.00
N ARG A 18 -14.69 11.99 20.25
CA ARG A 18 -14.36 12.69 19.00
C ARG A 18 -14.80 11.94 17.75
N GLY A 19 -15.45 10.78 17.88
CA GLY A 19 -15.96 9.98 16.76
C GLY A 19 -14.91 9.18 15.97
N TYR A 20 -13.65 9.13 16.42
CA TYR A 20 -12.59 8.31 15.79
C TYR A 20 -12.75 6.82 16.06
N VAL A 21 -13.33 6.49 17.19
CA VAL A 21 -13.62 5.13 17.63
C VAL A 21 -15.07 5.07 18.09
N GLN A 22 -15.73 3.95 17.89
CA GLN A 22 -17.04 3.63 18.44
C GLN A 22 -16.91 2.42 19.36
N ARG A 23 -17.59 2.47 20.50
CA ARG A 23 -17.71 1.32 21.40
C ARG A 23 -19.07 0.69 21.20
N ASP A 24 -19.09 -0.58 20.92
CA ASP A 24 -20.32 -1.37 20.87
C ASP A 24 -20.90 -1.52 22.28
N ALA A 25 -22.19 -1.23 22.43
CA ALA A 25 -22.85 -1.21 23.73
C ALA A 25 -23.07 -2.62 24.32
N GLU A 26 -23.25 -3.63 23.47
CA GLU A 26 -23.55 -5.00 23.90
C GLU A 26 -22.26 -5.77 24.16
N THR A 27 -21.31 -5.71 23.22
CA THR A 27 -20.07 -6.50 23.28
C THR A 27 -18.94 -5.77 23.99
N SER A 28 -19.06 -4.47 24.22
CA SER A 28 -17.98 -3.60 24.72
C SER A 28 -16.74 -3.54 23.81
N MET A 29 -16.82 -4.07 22.60
CA MET A 29 -15.73 -4.03 21.61
C MET A 29 -15.60 -2.64 20.99
N TYR A 30 -14.39 -2.31 20.54
CA TYR A 30 -14.10 -1.06 19.86
C TYR A 30 -13.97 -1.28 18.37
N ARG A 31 -14.48 -0.34 17.57
CA ARG A 31 -14.36 -0.33 16.12
C ARG A 31 -14.00 1.08 15.62
N ALA A 32 -13.49 1.16 14.39
CA ALA A 32 -13.24 2.44 13.73
C ALA A 32 -14.52 3.28 13.63
N GLY A 33 -14.41 4.58 13.92
CA GLY A 33 -15.51 5.53 13.83
C GLY A 33 -15.53 6.26 12.49
N MET A 34 -16.69 6.83 12.12
CA MET A 34 -16.89 7.51 10.83
C MET A 34 -15.98 8.74 10.63
N ARG A 35 -15.47 9.34 11.70
CA ARG A 35 -14.53 10.45 11.62
C ARG A 35 -13.23 10.09 10.87
N LEU A 36 -12.81 8.82 10.93
CA LEU A 36 -11.67 8.34 10.15
C LEU A 36 -11.95 8.34 8.65
N CYS A 37 -13.19 8.04 8.26
CA CYS A 37 -13.61 8.09 6.86
C CYS A 37 -13.59 9.54 6.32
N GLU A 38 -14.11 10.50 7.08
CA GLU A 38 -14.04 11.91 6.73
C GLU A 38 -12.59 12.40 6.57
N MET A 39 -11.70 12.01 7.50
CA MET A 39 -10.27 12.37 7.39
C MET A 39 -9.61 11.74 6.18
N SER A 40 -9.92 10.48 5.89
CA SER A 40 -9.37 9.78 4.71
C SER A 40 -9.80 10.46 3.42
N SER A 41 -11.08 10.80 3.27
CA SER A 41 -11.58 11.53 2.11
C SER A 41 -10.86 12.88 1.95
N TYR A 42 -10.77 13.64 3.04
CA TYR A 42 -10.09 14.93 3.02
C TYR A 42 -8.62 14.83 2.60
N ILE A 43 -7.90 13.78 3.03
CA ILE A 43 -6.51 13.56 2.60
C ILE A 43 -6.46 13.28 1.10
N VAL A 44 -7.29 12.36 0.60
CA VAL A 44 -7.28 11.95 -0.81
C VAL A 44 -7.72 13.09 -1.72
N ASP A 45 -8.74 13.84 -1.35
CA ASP A 45 -9.27 14.98 -2.12
C ASP A 45 -8.28 16.14 -2.24
N ASN A 46 -7.30 16.24 -1.33
CA ASN A 46 -6.24 17.25 -1.38
C ASN A 46 -4.94 16.75 -2.04
N LEU A 47 -4.94 15.56 -2.63
CA LEU A 47 -3.80 15.03 -3.38
C LEU A 47 -3.89 15.44 -4.86
N ASP A 48 -3.29 16.56 -5.24
CA ASP A 48 -3.21 17.02 -6.65
C ASP A 48 -2.78 15.92 -7.63
N VAL A 49 -1.97 14.95 -7.17
CA VAL A 49 -1.48 13.86 -8.00
C VAL A 49 -2.60 12.94 -8.48
N VAL A 50 -3.64 12.73 -7.68
CA VAL A 50 -4.80 11.91 -8.06
C VAL A 50 -5.54 12.55 -9.23
N ASP A 51 -5.83 13.85 -9.14
CA ASP A 51 -6.54 14.56 -10.20
C ASP A 51 -5.73 14.65 -11.49
N ARG A 52 -4.42 14.90 -11.38
CA ARG A 52 -3.51 14.95 -12.54
C ARG A 52 -3.37 13.57 -13.20
N ALA A 53 -3.37 12.49 -12.44
CA ALA A 53 -3.20 11.13 -12.97
C ALA A 53 -4.51 10.53 -13.50
N ARG A 54 -5.67 10.97 -13.03
CA ARG A 54 -6.99 10.37 -13.28
C ARG A 54 -7.22 10.00 -14.75
N ALA A 55 -7.08 10.97 -15.66
CA ALA A 55 -7.35 10.73 -17.08
C ALA A 55 -6.43 9.68 -17.70
N VAL A 56 -5.17 9.62 -17.25
CA VAL A 56 -4.18 8.63 -17.71
C VAL A 56 -4.54 7.25 -17.18
N LEU A 57 -4.87 7.14 -15.89
CA LEU A 57 -5.24 5.89 -15.24
C LEU A 57 -6.53 5.29 -15.84
N GLU A 58 -7.55 6.13 -16.06
CA GLU A 58 -8.79 5.72 -16.70
C GLU A 58 -8.57 5.24 -18.13
N ARG A 59 -7.71 5.93 -18.90
CA ARG A 59 -7.35 5.47 -20.25
C ARG A 59 -6.65 4.13 -20.19
N LEU A 60 -5.66 3.96 -19.32
CA LEU A 60 -4.92 2.70 -19.16
C LEU A 60 -5.86 1.56 -18.76
N GLY A 61 -6.76 1.77 -17.80
CA GLY A 61 -7.75 0.77 -17.41
C GLY A 61 -8.66 0.35 -18.56
N ARG A 62 -9.12 1.33 -19.39
CA ARG A 62 -9.94 1.02 -20.57
C ARG A 62 -9.17 0.27 -21.67
N GLU A 63 -7.90 0.64 -21.90
CA GLU A 63 -7.07 0.03 -22.96
C GLU A 63 -6.62 -1.40 -22.59
N THR A 64 -6.41 -1.67 -21.32
CA THR A 64 -5.92 -2.98 -20.85
C THR A 64 -7.00 -3.91 -20.32
N ASP A 65 -8.15 -3.35 -19.93
CA ASP A 65 -9.22 -4.04 -19.18
C ASP A 65 -8.75 -4.64 -17.85
N GLU A 66 -7.63 -4.10 -17.31
CA GLU A 66 -7.01 -4.54 -16.06
C GLU A 66 -7.21 -3.53 -14.93
N THR A 67 -7.03 -4.00 -13.70
CA THR A 67 -7.04 -3.12 -12.53
C THR A 67 -5.80 -2.24 -12.51
N VAL A 68 -5.99 -0.93 -12.40
CA VAL A 68 -4.91 0.07 -12.34
C VAL A 68 -4.88 0.74 -10.98
N HIS A 69 -3.70 0.83 -10.38
CA HIS A 69 -3.49 1.45 -9.10
C HIS A 69 -2.59 2.69 -9.21
N LEU A 70 -2.89 3.71 -8.42
CA LEU A 70 -1.97 4.78 -8.08
C LEU A 70 -1.57 4.63 -6.62
N VAL A 71 -0.28 4.67 -6.37
CA VAL A 71 0.27 4.59 -5.02
C VAL A 71 1.10 5.81 -4.69
N MET A 72 1.22 6.10 -3.41
CA MET A 72 2.18 7.03 -2.86
C MET A 72 3.09 6.29 -1.88
N ARG A 73 4.36 6.64 -1.88
CA ARG A 73 5.29 6.15 -0.87
C ARG A 73 5.02 6.82 0.48
N ASP A 74 5.03 6.02 1.53
CA ASP A 74 5.04 6.49 2.90
C ASP A 74 6.03 5.64 3.71
N GLU A 75 7.15 6.24 4.07
CA GLU A 75 8.30 5.57 4.71
C GLU A 75 8.83 4.36 3.92
N ARG A 76 8.58 3.14 4.41
CA ARG A 76 9.03 1.85 3.83
C ARG A 76 7.92 1.11 3.08
N ASP A 77 6.76 1.74 2.97
CA ASP A 77 5.57 1.18 2.35
C ASP A 77 5.12 2.02 1.16
N VAL A 78 4.28 1.42 0.34
CA VAL A 78 3.38 2.12 -0.57
C VAL A 78 1.99 2.15 0.02
N VAL A 79 1.29 3.26 -0.19
CA VAL A 79 -0.12 3.44 0.18
C VAL A 79 -0.92 3.60 -1.10
N TYR A 80 -1.96 2.80 -1.29
CA TYR A 80 -2.86 2.91 -2.42
C TYR A 80 -3.75 4.14 -2.26
N ILE A 81 -3.64 5.12 -3.16
CA ILE A 81 -4.37 6.39 -3.11
C ILE A 81 -5.46 6.50 -4.17
N HIS A 82 -5.40 5.68 -5.22
CA HIS A 82 -6.46 5.59 -6.24
C HIS A 82 -6.46 4.20 -6.88
N LYS A 83 -7.64 3.78 -7.37
CA LYS A 83 -7.88 2.49 -8.03
C LYS A 83 -8.90 2.65 -9.14
N ILE A 84 -8.62 2.06 -10.29
CA ILE A 84 -9.57 1.83 -11.38
C ILE A 84 -9.76 0.30 -11.45
N ASP A 85 -10.97 -0.17 -11.31
CA ASP A 85 -11.26 -1.60 -11.44
C ASP A 85 -11.35 -1.99 -12.91
N GLY A 86 -10.73 -3.12 -13.29
CA GLY A 86 -10.86 -3.74 -14.61
C GLY A 86 -12.25 -4.35 -14.80
N GLY A 87 -12.78 -4.32 -16.02
CA GLY A 87 -14.16 -4.71 -16.31
C GLY A 87 -14.43 -6.21 -16.20
N ASN A 88 -13.45 -7.06 -16.47
CA ASN A 88 -13.61 -8.51 -16.62
C ASN A 88 -12.77 -9.34 -15.62
N SER A 89 -12.18 -8.71 -14.63
CA SER A 89 -11.34 -9.42 -13.65
C SER A 89 -12.18 -10.40 -12.83
N ALA A 90 -12.11 -11.68 -13.17
CA ALA A 90 -12.65 -12.78 -12.37
C ALA A 90 -11.97 -12.86 -10.98
N ILE A 91 -10.84 -12.19 -10.84
CA ILE A 91 -10.09 -12.04 -9.59
C ILE A 91 -10.43 -10.67 -9.01
N ARG A 92 -11.28 -10.65 -7.99
CA ARG A 92 -11.45 -9.45 -7.18
C ARG A 92 -10.15 -9.22 -6.40
N MET A 93 -9.34 -8.31 -6.87
CA MET A 93 -8.18 -7.87 -6.10
C MET A 93 -8.65 -7.25 -4.77
N PHE A 94 -8.15 -7.76 -3.67
CA PHE A 94 -8.44 -7.24 -2.32
C PHE A 94 -7.89 -5.84 -2.06
N SER A 95 -7.17 -5.26 -3.03
CA SER A 95 -6.62 -3.92 -2.95
C SER A 95 -7.70 -2.86 -2.75
N ARG A 96 -7.44 -1.95 -1.83
CA ARG A 96 -8.34 -0.83 -1.48
C ARG A 96 -7.54 0.43 -1.19
N ILE A 97 -8.15 1.58 -1.41
CA ILE A 97 -7.57 2.88 -1.03
C ILE A 97 -7.25 2.87 0.47
N GLY A 98 -6.07 3.36 0.84
CA GLY A 98 -5.53 3.32 2.20
C GLY A 98 -4.81 2.02 2.58
N MET A 99 -4.82 0.99 1.72
CA MET A 99 -4.03 -0.22 1.96
C MET A 99 -2.54 0.09 1.84
N ARG A 100 -1.76 -0.51 2.74
CA ARG A 100 -0.29 -0.39 2.77
C ARG A 100 0.34 -1.72 2.43
N LEU A 101 1.38 -1.68 1.62
CA LEU A 101 2.20 -2.84 1.28
C LEU A 101 3.68 -2.45 1.31
N PRO A 102 4.59 -3.39 1.62
CA PRO A 102 6.02 -3.12 1.64
C PRO A 102 6.57 -2.77 0.27
N LEU A 103 7.60 -1.90 0.25
CA LEU A 103 8.30 -1.53 -0.98
C LEU A 103 9.03 -2.73 -1.62
N TYR A 104 9.58 -3.66 -0.83
CA TYR A 104 10.49 -4.68 -1.33
C TYR A 104 9.82 -5.78 -2.17
N CYS A 105 8.55 -6.10 -1.95
CA CYS A 105 7.85 -7.24 -2.57
C CYS A 105 6.69 -6.83 -3.50
N THR A 106 6.62 -5.56 -3.89
CA THR A 106 5.58 -5.05 -4.80
C THR A 106 6.19 -4.45 -6.06
N GLY A 107 5.54 -4.61 -7.22
CA GLY A 107 5.98 -3.99 -8.47
C GLY A 107 6.15 -2.48 -8.31
N VAL A 108 5.13 -1.79 -7.80
CA VAL A 108 5.16 -0.33 -7.55
C VAL A 108 6.27 0.08 -6.58
N GLY A 109 6.54 -0.72 -5.55
CA GLY A 109 7.62 -0.47 -4.61
C GLY A 109 8.99 -0.61 -5.25
N LYS A 110 9.23 -1.68 -6.01
CA LYS A 110 10.48 -1.88 -6.75
C LYS A 110 10.70 -0.80 -7.82
N ALA A 111 9.65 -0.37 -8.51
CA ALA A 111 9.73 0.75 -9.47
C ALA A 111 10.17 2.05 -8.78
N ILE A 112 9.60 2.37 -7.62
CA ILE A 112 10.02 3.54 -6.82
C ILE A 112 11.48 3.40 -6.38
N LEU A 113 11.86 2.28 -5.79
CA LEU A 113 13.22 2.05 -5.30
C LEU A 113 14.27 2.09 -6.41
N ALA A 114 13.91 1.69 -7.63
CA ALA A 114 14.81 1.75 -8.78
C ALA A 114 15.21 3.19 -9.15
N THR A 115 14.45 4.21 -8.76
CA THR A 115 14.78 5.63 -8.99
C THR A 115 15.76 6.20 -7.96
N TRP A 116 16.07 5.45 -6.88
CA TRP A 116 16.86 5.95 -5.76
C TRP A 116 18.34 5.54 -5.82
N PRO A 117 19.22 6.30 -5.13
CA PRO A 117 20.60 5.85 -4.89
C PRO A 117 20.64 4.51 -4.17
N ARG A 118 21.62 3.66 -4.51
CA ARG A 118 21.77 2.32 -3.92
C ARG A 118 21.87 2.33 -2.39
N SER A 119 22.46 3.38 -1.82
CA SER A 119 22.56 3.56 -0.36
C SER A 119 21.20 3.73 0.32
N GLU A 120 20.28 4.47 -0.32
CA GLU A 120 18.93 4.67 0.22
C GLU A 120 18.09 3.40 0.08
N VAL A 121 18.23 2.68 -1.05
CA VAL A 121 17.58 1.37 -1.23
C VAL A 121 18.04 0.39 -0.15
N ARG A 122 19.35 0.38 0.17
CA ARG A 122 19.91 -0.45 1.25
C ARG A 122 19.33 -0.09 2.60
N ALA A 123 19.23 1.19 2.94
CA ALA A 123 18.65 1.64 4.20
C ALA A 123 17.17 1.20 4.35
N VAL A 124 16.40 1.21 3.26
CA VAL A 124 15.01 0.68 3.25
C VAL A 124 15.01 -0.82 3.47
N TRP A 125 15.87 -1.57 2.78
CA TRP A 125 15.97 -3.03 2.93
C TRP A 125 16.31 -3.44 4.37
N GLU A 126 17.37 -2.86 4.93
CA GLU A 126 17.83 -3.13 6.30
C GLU A 126 16.80 -2.76 7.37
N ALA A 127 15.99 -1.73 7.11
CA ALA A 127 14.93 -1.30 8.02
C ALA A 127 13.59 -2.04 7.83
N SER A 128 13.48 -2.90 6.80
CA SER A 128 12.26 -3.66 6.51
C SER A 128 12.29 -5.01 7.22
N ASP A 129 11.14 -5.43 7.75
CA ASP A 129 10.95 -6.80 8.24
C ASP A 129 10.70 -7.71 7.02
N VAL A 130 11.80 -8.05 6.30
CA VAL A 130 11.71 -8.86 5.09
C VAL A 130 11.30 -10.29 5.43
N TYR A 131 10.17 -10.72 4.89
CA TYR A 131 9.72 -12.08 5.02
C TYR A 131 9.04 -12.57 3.73
N ALA A 132 8.94 -13.90 3.55
CA ALA A 132 8.32 -14.50 2.37
C ALA A 132 6.78 -14.48 2.49
N TRP A 133 6.12 -13.61 1.72
CA TRP A 133 4.66 -13.59 1.55
C TRP A 133 4.19 -14.78 0.73
N THR A 134 5.01 -15.14 -0.25
CA THR A 134 4.83 -16.28 -1.14
C THR A 134 6.18 -16.98 -1.33
N GLU A 135 6.20 -18.09 -2.04
CA GLU A 135 7.46 -18.75 -2.44
C GLU A 135 8.29 -17.92 -3.44
N ASN A 136 7.67 -16.95 -4.12
CA ASN A 136 8.31 -16.07 -5.09
C ASN A 136 8.86 -14.77 -4.48
N THR A 137 8.54 -14.49 -3.21
CA THR A 137 9.04 -13.28 -2.55
C THR A 137 10.56 -13.29 -2.49
N ILE A 138 11.19 -12.22 -2.97
CA ILE A 138 12.64 -12.04 -2.88
C ILE A 138 12.99 -11.69 -1.43
N THR A 139 13.68 -12.60 -0.73
CA THR A 139 14.11 -12.43 0.66
C THR A 139 15.63 -12.35 0.81
N ASP A 140 16.38 -12.64 -0.24
CA ASP A 140 17.83 -12.51 -0.30
C ASP A 140 18.25 -11.11 -0.76
N GLU A 141 19.15 -10.45 -0.01
CA GLU A 141 19.58 -9.09 -0.28
C GLU A 141 20.23 -8.94 -1.66
N GLU A 142 21.11 -9.87 -2.01
CA GLU A 142 21.81 -9.77 -3.29
C GLU A 142 20.86 -9.98 -4.47
N ALA A 143 19.92 -10.92 -4.35
CA ALA A 143 18.88 -11.14 -5.35
C ALA A 143 17.98 -9.89 -5.49
N PHE A 144 17.62 -9.25 -4.37
CA PHE A 144 16.85 -8.02 -4.38
C PHE A 144 17.57 -6.88 -5.10
N PHE A 145 18.85 -6.66 -4.82
CA PHE A 145 19.61 -5.62 -5.51
C PHE A 145 19.80 -5.92 -7.01
N ARG A 146 19.95 -7.18 -7.38
CA ARG A 146 19.96 -7.57 -8.81
C ARG A 146 18.63 -7.24 -9.48
N GLU A 147 17.51 -7.50 -8.81
CA GLU A 147 16.19 -7.17 -9.35
C GLU A 147 16.01 -5.65 -9.48
N ILE A 148 16.40 -4.84 -8.48
CA ILE A 148 16.37 -3.37 -8.59
C ILE A 148 17.22 -2.85 -9.75
N ASP A 149 18.42 -3.41 -9.95
CA ASP A 149 19.28 -3.01 -11.07
C ASP A 149 18.66 -3.40 -12.42
N LYS A 150 17.98 -4.54 -12.49
CA LYS A 150 17.20 -4.96 -13.68
C LYS A 150 16.02 -4.00 -13.95
N VAL A 151 15.28 -3.60 -12.92
CA VAL A 151 14.19 -2.62 -13.05
C VAL A 151 14.72 -1.29 -13.59
N ARG A 152 15.89 -0.82 -13.13
CA ARG A 152 16.55 0.39 -13.67
C ARG A 152 16.85 0.29 -15.15
N GLN A 153 17.31 -0.88 -15.61
CA GLN A 153 17.65 -1.10 -17.02
C GLN A 153 16.40 -1.19 -17.90
N LEU A 154 15.35 -1.84 -17.42
CA LEU A 154 14.10 -2.06 -18.16
C LEU A 154 13.20 -0.83 -18.17
N GLY A 155 13.27 0.02 -17.13
CA GLY A 155 12.38 1.15 -16.94
C GLY A 155 11.00 0.78 -16.38
N TYR A 156 10.80 -0.47 -15.98
CA TYR A 156 9.59 -0.95 -15.33
C TYR A 156 9.91 -2.10 -14.37
N ALA A 157 9.04 -2.32 -13.38
CA ALA A 157 9.14 -3.44 -12.45
C ALA A 157 8.02 -4.46 -12.68
N LEU A 158 8.31 -5.71 -12.41
CA LEU A 158 7.33 -6.80 -12.37
C LEU A 158 7.18 -7.27 -10.91
N ASP A 159 5.95 -7.54 -10.51
CA ASP A 159 5.63 -8.37 -9.35
C ASP A 159 5.05 -9.68 -9.90
N ASN A 160 5.80 -10.76 -9.79
CA ASN A 160 5.39 -12.07 -10.28
C ASN A 160 4.97 -12.94 -9.10
N GLU A 161 3.79 -12.64 -8.54
CA GLU A 161 3.26 -13.35 -7.38
C GLU A 161 4.16 -13.24 -6.14
N GLU A 162 4.89 -12.13 -5.98
CA GLU A 162 5.82 -11.93 -4.86
C GLU A 162 5.08 -11.50 -3.58
N ASN A 163 3.96 -10.76 -3.72
CA ASN A 163 3.16 -10.30 -2.60
C ASN A 163 1.90 -11.15 -2.38
N GLU A 164 1.29 -11.65 -3.45
CA GLU A 164 0.05 -12.45 -3.40
C GLU A 164 0.05 -13.49 -4.52
N VAL A 165 -0.24 -14.75 -4.17
CA VAL A 165 -0.32 -15.87 -5.13
C VAL A 165 -1.44 -15.60 -6.13
N GLY A 166 -1.16 -15.81 -7.43
CA GLY A 166 -2.12 -15.58 -8.51
C GLY A 166 -2.22 -14.13 -8.96
N VAL A 167 -1.49 -13.19 -8.34
CA VAL A 167 -1.47 -11.77 -8.70
C VAL A 167 -0.15 -11.41 -9.37
N ARG A 168 -0.22 -10.82 -10.55
CA ARG A 168 0.93 -10.28 -11.29
C ARG A 168 0.71 -8.82 -11.60
N CYS A 169 1.73 -8.00 -11.38
CA CYS A 169 1.67 -6.57 -11.64
C CYS A 169 2.86 -6.11 -12.46
N ILE A 170 2.63 -5.05 -13.26
CA ILE A 170 3.66 -4.26 -13.92
C ILE A 170 3.56 -2.82 -13.41
N ALA A 171 4.70 -2.17 -13.14
CA ALA A 171 4.75 -0.81 -12.63
C ALA A 171 5.94 -0.03 -13.22
#